data_081f2d096b785ffa12e20998e36afbdf
#
_entry.id   081f2d096b785ffa12e20998e36afbdf
#
_cell.length_a   1.000
_cell.length_b   1.000
_cell.length_c   1.000
_cell.angle_alpha   90.00
_cell.angle_beta   90.00
_cell.angle_gamma   90.00
#
_symmetry.space_group_name_H-M   'P 1'
#
loop_
_entity.id
_entity.type
_entity.pdbx_description
1 polymer ?
#
loop_
_entity_poly.entity_id
_entity_poly.type
_entity_poly.pdbx_seq_one_letter_code
_entity_poly.pdbx_strand_id
1 'polypeptide(L)'
;SGLVGSEMCIRDSSYTVSTIPAFMKSTLYETINSLKDWLLTNDTYCKLTDTYNPGYYRLARVSNINNIVNDIASVGSTTIIFDCKPYLYRNDGEQLIQATSTNFIIKNPEHCESEPYFKIFGSGDITVSVGEYSFILTNVTDYLEVDCEMQDCFRNYTNCNKQFQGVFPKLLWGNNNVIINGNVNKIQYKGRFRRI
;
A
#
# COMPACT_ATOMS: atom_id res chain seq x y z
N SER A 1 -4.63 17.75 -29.60
CA SER A 1 -3.71 16.67 -29.24
C SER A 1 -2.88 17.11 -28.04
N GLY A 2 -3.34 16.83 -26.86
CA GLY A 2 -2.64 17.07 -25.61
C GLY A 2 -2.31 15.74 -24.99
N LEU A 3 -1.02 15.42 -24.90
CA LEU A 3 -0.50 14.35 -24.08
C LEU A 3 -0.75 14.72 -22.61
N VAL A 4 -1.74 14.11 -22.00
CA VAL A 4 -1.84 14.06 -20.54
C VAL A 4 -0.91 12.94 -20.12
N GLY A 5 0.38 13.25 -19.97
CA GLY A 5 1.30 12.43 -19.20
C GLY A 5 0.84 12.51 -17.75
N SER A 6 0.48 11.38 -17.16
CA SER A 6 0.37 11.30 -15.71
C SER A 6 1.79 11.39 -15.15
N GLU A 7 2.25 12.60 -14.93
CA GLU A 7 3.44 12.82 -14.10
C GLU A 7 3.09 12.32 -12.71
N MET A 8 3.57 11.15 -12.38
CA MET A 8 3.62 10.68 -11.00
C MET A 8 4.51 11.67 -10.25
N CYS A 9 3.90 12.62 -9.54
CA CYS A 9 4.63 13.56 -8.71
C CYS A 9 5.34 12.77 -7.61
N ILE A 10 6.64 12.52 -7.82
CA ILE A 10 7.54 12.04 -6.78
C ILE A 10 7.66 13.18 -5.78
N ARG A 11 7.31 12.94 -4.52
CA ARG A 11 7.50 13.89 -3.43
C ARG A 11 8.72 13.48 -2.63
N ASP A 12 9.79 14.25 -2.74
CA ASP A 12 10.95 14.07 -1.87
C ASP A 12 10.60 14.54 -0.45
N SER A 13 10.81 13.67 0.52
CA SER A 13 10.71 14.01 1.94
C SER A 13 12.10 13.96 2.57
N SER A 14 12.52 15.06 3.19
CA SER A 14 13.80 15.15 3.86
C SER A 14 13.65 15.13 5.37
N TYR A 15 14.46 14.31 6.04
CA TYR A 15 14.53 14.22 7.50
C TYR A 15 15.95 14.48 7.96
N THR A 16 16.12 15.47 8.85
CA THR A 16 17.41 15.72 9.49
C THR A 16 17.57 14.80 10.68
N VAL A 17 18.62 13.99 10.66
CA VAL A 17 19.00 13.10 11.75
C VAL A 17 20.26 13.67 12.40
N SER A 18 20.19 13.95 13.70
CA SER A 18 21.32 14.43 14.48
C SER A 18 21.68 13.39 15.55
N THR A 19 22.96 13.11 15.70
CA THR A 19 23.47 12.35 16.83
C THR A 19 23.83 13.33 17.94
N ILE A 20 23.43 13.04 19.18
CA ILE A 20 23.81 13.85 20.35
C ILE A 20 25.25 13.48 20.71
N PRO A 21 26.23 14.40 20.56
CA PRO A 21 27.66 14.09 20.69
C PRO A 21 28.11 13.68 22.10
N ALA A 22 27.26 13.84 23.12
CA ALA A 22 27.73 13.99 24.48
C ALA A 22 28.09 12.72 25.23
N PHE A 23 27.75 11.51 24.73
CA PHE A 23 27.88 10.35 25.64
C PHE A 23 28.63 9.10 25.14
N MET A 24 28.94 8.94 23.85
CA MET A 24 29.40 7.62 23.42
C MET A 24 30.28 7.59 22.15
N LYS A 25 31.59 7.65 22.27
CA LYS A 25 32.48 7.42 21.12
C LYS A 25 32.43 6.02 20.54
N SER A 26 32.22 4.98 21.35
CA SER A 26 32.05 3.60 20.88
C SER A 26 30.67 3.33 20.29
N THR A 27 29.62 3.92 20.84
CA THR A 27 28.24 3.78 20.39
C THR A 27 27.89 4.63 19.17
N LEU A 28 28.64 5.71 18.88
CA LEU A 28 28.44 6.49 17.67
C LEU A 28 28.70 5.64 16.42
N TYR A 29 29.79 4.89 16.41
CA TYR A 29 30.14 4.00 15.28
C TYR A 29 29.12 2.88 15.09
N GLU A 30 28.68 2.24 16.18
CA GLU A 30 27.63 1.22 16.15
C GLU A 30 26.29 1.79 15.70
N THR A 31 25.93 2.99 16.15
CA THR A 31 24.70 3.69 15.72
C THR A 31 24.75 4.03 14.23
N ILE A 32 25.89 4.50 13.74
CA ILE A 32 26.08 4.81 12.31
C ILE A 32 25.94 3.52 11.46
N ASN A 33 26.54 2.43 11.88
CA ASN A 33 26.43 1.17 11.17
C ASN A 33 24.99 0.62 11.18
N SER A 34 24.32 0.66 12.33
CA SER A 34 22.93 0.24 12.44
C SER A 34 22.01 1.09 11.56
N LEU A 35 22.24 2.41 11.51
CA LEU A 35 21.51 3.32 10.63
C LEU A 35 21.78 2.99 9.16
N LYS A 36 23.03 2.75 8.82
CA LYS A 36 23.42 2.35 7.46
C LYS A 36 22.77 1.03 7.05
N ASP A 37 22.83 0.02 7.90
CA ASP A 37 22.22 -1.27 7.64
C ASP A 37 20.70 -1.11 7.46
N TRP A 38 20.03 -0.33 8.32
CA TRP A 38 18.60 -0.06 8.20
C TRP A 38 18.25 0.63 6.87
N LEU A 39 19.03 1.65 6.46
CA LEU A 39 18.76 2.43 5.25
C LEU A 39 19.13 1.68 3.96
N LEU A 40 20.15 0.79 4.02
CA LEU A 40 20.67 0.06 2.86
C LEU A 40 20.02 -1.30 2.63
N THR A 41 19.27 -1.80 3.61
CA THR A 41 18.73 -3.18 3.57
C THR A 41 17.73 -3.40 2.43
N ASN A 42 17.12 -2.32 1.91
CA ASN A 42 16.08 -2.45 0.88
C ASN A 42 16.26 -1.44 -0.26
N ASP A 43 16.51 -1.94 -1.45
CA ASP A 43 16.47 -1.18 -2.71
C ASP A 43 15.04 -0.89 -3.20
N THR A 44 14.03 -1.37 -2.47
CA THR A 44 12.62 -1.26 -2.82
C THR A 44 11.90 -0.24 -1.92
N TYR A 45 10.73 0.23 -2.39
CA TYR A 45 9.88 1.07 -1.58
C TYR A 45 9.38 0.33 -0.35
N CYS A 46 9.65 0.87 0.83
CA CYS A 46 9.22 0.37 2.13
C CYS A 46 8.26 1.35 2.80
N LYS A 47 7.53 0.85 3.80
CA LYS A 47 6.63 1.70 4.59
C LYS A 47 7.44 2.65 5.47
N LEU A 48 7.25 3.95 5.25
CA LEU A 48 7.79 5.03 6.08
C LEU A 48 6.65 5.67 6.87
N THR A 49 6.77 5.64 8.19
CA THR A 49 5.83 6.31 9.11
C THR A 49 6.53 7.48 9.79
N ASP A 50 5.80 8.56 10.02
CA ASP A 50 6.27 9.72 10.75
C ASP A 50 5.25 10.21 11.78
N THR A 51 5.67 11.08 12.68
CA THR A 51 4.82 11.66 13.72
C THR A 51 3.93 12.80 13.23
N TYR A 52 4.17 13.31 12.03
CA TYR A 52 3.37 14.39 11.43
C TYR A 52 2.05 13.89 10.86
N ASN A 53 2.03 12.60 10.45
CA ASN A 53 0.85 11.95 9.87
C ASN A 53 0.49 10.68 10.65
N PRO A 54 0.03 10.80 11.89
CA PRO A 54 -0.32 9.64 12.69
C PRO A 54 -1.45 8.84 12.01
N GLY A 55 -1.31 7.52 11.98
CA GLY A 55 -2.28 6.62 11.31
C GLY A 55 -2.06 6.44 9.80
N TYR A 56 -1.02 7.06 9.24
CA TYR A 56 -0.64 6.93 7.82
C TYR A 56 0.79 6.45 7.66
N TYR A 57 1.09 5.95 6.46
CA TYR A 57 2.44 5.66 6.00
C TYR A 57 2.61 6.09 4.55
N ARG A 58 3.85 6.29 4.14
CA ARG A 58 4.26 6.47 2.74
C ARG A 58 5.01 5.22 2.28
N LEU A 59 4.98 4.97 0.98
CA LEU A 59 5.94 4.07 0.37
C LEU A 59 7.13 4.91 -0.06
N ALA A 60 8.28 4.65 0.54
CA ALA A 60 9.49 5.46 0.38
C ALA A 60 10.73 4.58 0.24
N ARG A 61 11.74 5.09 -0.44
CA ARG A 61 13.10 4.55 -0.48
C ARG A 61 14.11 5.67 -0.25
N VAL A 62 15.28 5.34 0.26
CA VAL A 62 16.33 6.34 0.46
C VAL A 62 16.96 6.72 -0.88
N SER A 63 17.10 8.01 -1.15
CA SER A 63 17.67 8.52 -2.40
C SER A 63 19.12 8.99 -2.30
N ASN A 64 19.62 9.39 -1.10
CA ASN A 64 20.94 10.01 -0.92
C ASN A 64 21.94 9.15 -0.12
N ILE A 65 22.02 7.87 -0.39
CA ILE A 65 22.79 6.88 0.39
C ILE A 65 24.29 7.21 0.53
N ASN A 66 24.90 7.79 -0.50
CA ASN A 66 26.37 7.91 -0.59
C ASN A 66 26.99 8.95 0.36
N ASN A 67 26.24 9.93 0.85
CA ASN A 67 26.75 11.04 1.67
C ASN A 67 26.47 10.86 3.17
N ILE A 68 25.46 10.08 3.53
CA ILE A 68 24.94 9.97 4.91
C ILE A 68 26.03 9.57 5.92
N VAL A 69 26.87 8.60 5.56
CA VAL A 69 27.88 8.03 6.47
C VAL A 69 29.02 9.03 6.73
N ASN A 70 29.47 9.71 5.68
CA ASN A 70 30.56 10.66 5.78
C ASN A 70 30.15 11.92 6.55
N ASP A 71 28.93 12.39 6.34
CA ASP A 71 28.39 13.56 7.01
C ASP A 71 28.20 13.33 8.51
N ILE A 72 27.63 12.19 8.91
CA ILE A 72 27.46 11.85 10.33
C ILE A 72 28.81 11.69 11.02
N ALA A 73 29.78 11.06 10.38
CA ALA A 73 31.11 10.85 10.96
C ALA A 73 31.89 12.17 11.16
N SER A 74 31.68 13.17 10.30
CA SER A 74 32.42 14.44 10.32
C SER A 74 31.71 15.56 11.08
N VAL A 75 30.38 15.66 10.95
CA VAL A 75 29.59 16.81 11.44
C VAL A 75 28.63 16.43 12.57
N GLY A 76 28.38 15.12 12.79
CA GLY A 76 27.44 14.61 13.80
C GLY A 76 25.96 14.75 13.43
N SER A 77 25.65 15.22 12.22
CA SER A 77 24.28 15.28 11.68
C SER A 77 24.28 15.06 10.17
N THR A 78 23.21 14.49 9.66
CA THR A 78 22.98 14.33 8.23
C THR A 78 21.52 14.50 7.89
N THR A 79 21.24 14.81 6.62
CA THR A 79 19.89 14.84 6.09
C THR A 79 19.66 13.59 5.26
N ILE A 80 18.64 12.82 5.62
CA ILE A 80 18.21 11.67 4.85
C ILE A 80 17.07 12.11 3.93
N ILE A 81 17.24 11.89 2.64
CA ILE A 81 16.23 12.20 1.62
C ILE A 81 15.57 10.90 1.17
N PHE A 82 14.27 10.89 1.25
CA PHE A 82 13.44 9.78 0.80
C PHE A 82 12.70 10.14 -0.48
N ASP A 83 12.87 9.33 -1.50
CA ASP A 83 12.03 9.31 -2.69
C ASP A 83 10.71 8.62 -2.29
N CYS A 84 9.61 9.36 -2.26
CA CYS A 84 8.32 8.90 -1.78
C CYS A 84 7.31 8.76 -2.93
N LYS A 85 6.52 7.69 -2.90
CA LYS A 85 5.33 7.63 -3.75
C LYS A 85 4.32 8.72 -3.35
N PRO A 86 3.48 9.20 -4.28
CA PRO A 86 2.65 10.39 -4.08
C PRO A 86 1.57 10.25 -3.00
N TYR A 87 1.19 9.02 -2.64
CA TYR A 87 0.09 8.77 -1.73
C TYR A 87 0.55 8.56 -0.28
N LEU A 88 -0.28 9.07 0.65
CA LEU A 88 -0.32 8.67 2.04
C LEU A 88 -1.39 7.59 2.20
N TYR A 89 -0.97 6.42 2.63
CA TYR A 89 -1.84 5.27 2.84
C TYR A 89 -2.28 5.19 4.29
N ARG A 90 -3.55 4.91 4.55
CA ARG A 90 -4.06 4.71 5.90
C ARG A 90 -3.70 3.31 6.42
N ASN A 91 -3.26 3.25 7.67
CA ASN A 91 -2.93 1.97 8.31
C ASN A 91 -4.15 1.05 8.45
N ASP A 92 -5.33 1.62 8.72
CA ASP A 92 -6.58 0.86 8.83
C ASP A 92 -7.08 0.34 7.48
N GLY A 93 -6.72 1.00 6.36
CA GLY A 93 -7.01 0.53 5.02
C GLY A 93 -6.32 -0.79 4.64
N GLU A 94 -5.26 -1.15 5.34
CA GLU A 94 -4.52 -2.40 5.15
C GLU A 94 -5.04 -3.57 6.01
N GLN A 95 -5.97 -3.30 6.90
CA GLN A 95 -6.55 -4.36 7.71
C GLN A 95 -7.43 -5.27 6.87
N LEU A 96 -7.24 -6.58 7.05
CA LEU A 96 -8.09 -7.56 6.40
C LEU A 96 -9.41 -7.70 7.17
N ILE A 97 -10.48 -7.15 6.62
CA ILE A 97 -11.80 -7.12 7.23
C ILE A 97 -12.63 -8.27 6.66
N GLN A 98 -13.33 -9.00 7.52
CA GLN A 98 -14.29 -10.00 7.10
C GLN A 98 -15.68 -9.36 6.98
N ALA A 99 -16.30 -9.46 5.80
CA ALA A 99 -17.68 -9.05 5.61
C ALA A 99 -18.64 -10.03 6.29
N THR A 100 -19.72 -9.50 6.86
CA THR A 100 -20.75 -10.28 7.58
C THR A 100 -21.87 -10.78 6.68
N SER A 101 -21.97 -10.26 5.46
CA SER A 101 -23.00 -10.62 4.47
C SER A 101 -22.45 -10.44 3.06
N THR A 102 -23.21 -10.91 2.07
CA THR A 102 -22.92 -10.73 0.63
C THR A 102 -23.36 -9.37 0.08
N ASN A 103 -24.04 -8.57 0.91
CA ASN A 103 -24.42 -7.19 0.61
C ASN A 103 -23.96 -6.31 1.76
N PHE A 104 -22.98 -5.46 1.51
CA PHE A 104 -22.36 -4.57 2.52
C PHE A 104 -21.82 -3.30 1.90
N ILE A 105 -21.44 -2.36 2.75
CA ILE A 105 -20.89 -1.07 2.32
C ILE A 105 -19.43 -0.98 2.76
N ILE A 106 -18.56 -0.61 1.83
CA ILE A 106 -17.20 -0.17 2.14
C ILE A 106 -17.18 1.36 2.08
N LYS A 107 -16.96 1.99 3.24
CA LYS A 107 -16.82 3.44 3.31
C LYS A 107 -15.38 3.84 3.10
N ASN A 108 -15.07 4.51 1.99
CA ASN A 108 -13.79 5.16 1.78
C ASN A 108 -13.83 6.55 2.43
N PRO A 109 -13.05 6.80 3.50
CA PRO A 109 -13.04 8.09 4.18
C PRO A 109 -12.21 9.16 3.47
N GLU A 110 -11.42 8.78 2.46
CA GLU A 110 -10.48 9.65 1.76
C GLU A 110 -11.05 10.12 0.42
N HIS A 111 -10.71 11.33 0.01
CA HIS A 111 -11.18 11.89 -1.27
C HIS A 111 -10.52 11.25 -2.50
N CYS A 112 -9.37 10.60 -2.32
CA CYS A 112 -8.75 9.81 -3.38
C CYS A 112 -9.46 8.47 -3.53
N GLU A 113 -9.64 8.04 -4.75
CA GLU A 113 -10.06 6.67 -5.03
C GLU A 113 -8.99 5.67 -4.55
N SER A 114 -9.42 4.52 -4.08
CA SER A 114 -8.54 3.43 -3.65
C SER A 114 -8.83 2.16 -4.44
N GLU A 115 -7.84 1.28 -4.51
CA GLU A 115 -7.85 0.04 -5.26
C GLU A 115 -7.89 -1.13 -4.27
N PRO A 116 -9.09 -1.64 -3.95
CA PRO A 116 -9.28 -2.62 -2.89
C PRO A 116 -8.65 -3.96 -3.23
N TYR A 117 -8.47 -4.77 -2.20
CA TYR A 117 -8.17 -6.18 -2.33
C TYR A 117 -9.34 -6.99 -1.80
N PHE A 118 -9.73 -8.04 -2.53
CA PHE A 118 -10.75 -9.00 -2.13
C PHE A 118 -10.19 -10.40 -2.08
N LYS A 119 -10.62 -11.16 -1.07
CA LYS A 119 -10.45 -12.61 -1.00
C LYS A 119 -11.81 -13.24 -0.79
N ILE A 120 -12.30 -13.94 -1.80
CA ILE A 120 -13.67 -14.45 -1.88
C ILE A 120 -13.61 -15.97 -1.90
N PHE A 121 -14.19 -16.59 -0.87
CA PHE A 121 -14.29 -18.04 -0.71
C PHE A 121 -15.64 -18.50 -1.20
N GLY A 122 -15.63 -19.51 -2.06
CA GLY A 122 -16.88 -20.06 -2.63
C GLY A 122 -16.62 -21.07 -3.71
N SER A 123 -17.64 -21.35 -4.49
CA SER A 123 -17.56 -22.31 -5.61
C SER A 123 -18.45 -21.90 -6.79
N GLY A 124 -18.04 -22.30 -7.99
CA GLY A 124 -18.74 -21.98 -9.24
C GLY A 124 -18.50 -20.54 -9.68
N ASP A 125 -19.47 -19.96 -10.36
CA ASP A 125 -19.37 -18.59 -10.85
C ASP A 125 -19.90 -17.61 -9.80
N ILE A 126 -19.12 -16.56 -9.53
CA ILE A 126 -19.42 -15.54 -8.52
C ILE A 126 -19.38 -14.19 -9.20
N THR A 127 -20.49 -13.45 -9.12
CA THR A 127 -20.59 -12.07 -9.62
C THR A 127 -20.40 -11.10 -8.48
N VAL A 128 -19.54 -10.10 -8.67
CA VAL A 128 -19.23 -9.07 -7.69
C VAL A 128 -19.50 -7.70 -8.29
N SER A 129 -20.30 -6.90 -7.61
CA SER A 129 -20.54 -5.49 -7.95
C SER A 129 -20.02 -4.61 -6.83
N VAL A 130 -19.26 -3.56 -7.16
CA VAL A 130 -18.70 -2.58 -6.24
C VAL A 130 -19.00 -1.19 -6.81
N GLY A 131 -20.00 -0.50 -6.26
CA GLY A 131 -20.47 0.76 -6.83
C GLY A 131 -20.89 0.60 -8.29
N GLU A 132 -20.20 1.29 -9.18
CA GLU A 132 -20.44 1.25 -10.64
C GLU A 132 -19.67 0.14 -11.37
N TYR A 133 -18.75 -0.53 -10.67
CA TYR A 133 -17.90 -1.56 -11.24
C TYR A 133 -18.51 -2.95 -11.03
N SER A 134 -18.27 -3.85 -11.97
CA SER A 134 -18.64 -5.25 -11.81
C SER A 134 -17.64 -6.19 -12.46
N PHE A 135 -17.48 -7.37 -11.86
CA PHE A 135 -16.67 -8.45 -12.40
C PHE A 135 -17.27 -9.81 -12.05
N ILE A 136 -16.83 -10.82 -12.76
CA ILE A 136 -17.24 -12.21 -12.54
C ILE A 136 -15.99 -13.05 -12.31
N LEU A 137 -16.03 -13.87 -11.27
CA LEU A 137 -15.04 -14.91 -11.02
C LEU A 137 -15.64 -16.24 -11.50
N THR A 138 -15.00 -16.87 -12.47
CA THR A 138 -15.51 -18.11 -13.07
C THR A 138 -14.80 -19.35 -12.51
N ASN A 139 -15.55 -20.44 -12.34
CA ASN A 139 -15.02 -21.74 -11.90
C ASN A 139 -14.22 -21.66 -10.59
N VAL A 140 -14.70 -20.89 -9.62
CA VAL A 140 -14.10 -20.85 -8.29
C VAL A 140 -14.21 -22.21 -7.62
N THR A 141 -13.12 -22.75 -7.08
CA THR A 141 -13.10 -24.09 -6.44
C THR A 141 -12.92 -24.04 -4.93
N ASP A 142 -12.38 -22.97 -4.39
CA ASP A 142 -12.16 -22.76 -2.96
C ASP A 142 -12.19 -21.27 -2.66
N TYR A 143 -11.23 -20.54 -3.18
CA TYR A 143 -11.21 -19.08 -3.13
C TYR A 143 -10.44 -18.50 -4.31
N LEU A 144 -10.67 -17.21 -4.58
CA LEU A 144 -9.84 -16.39 -5.43
C LEU A 144 -9.50 -15.07 -4.71
N GLU A 145 -8.32 -14.57 -4.98
CA GLU A 145 -7.81 -13.29 -4.53
C GLU A 145 -7.81 -12.33 -5.71
N VAL A 146 -8.40 -11.16 -5.53
CA VAL A 146 -8.48 -10.10 -6.54
C VAL A 146 -7.78 -8.87 -5.98
N ASP A 147 -6.63 -8.55 -6.54
CA ASP A 147 -5.84 -7.37 -6.18
C ASP A 147 -6.07 -6.28 -7.23
N CYS A 148 -6.84 -5.26 -6.85
CA CYS A 148 -7.21 -4.20 -7.79
C CYS A 148 -6.05 -3.23 -8.07
N GLU A 149 -5.09 -3.09 -7.15
CA GLU A 149 -3.90 -2.27 -7.36
C GLU A 149 -2.94 -2.91 -8.36
N MET A 150 -2.74 -4.23 -8.24
CA MET A 150 -1.92 -5.00 -9.17
C MET A 150 -2.66 -5.36 -10.46
N GLN A 151 -3.98 -5.20 -10.50
CA GLN A 151 -4.86 -5.69 -11.55
C GLN A 151 -4.66 -7.18 -11.83
N ASP A 152 -4.64 -7.97 -10.76
CA ASP A 152 -4.31 -9.38 -10.81
C ASP A 152 -5.32 -10.22 -10.01
N CYS A 153 -5.61 -11.42 -10.53
CA CYS A 153 -6.43 -12.44 -9.88
C CYS A 153 -5.58 -13.68 -9.69
N PHE A 154 -5.51 -14.19 -8.46
CA PHE A 154 -4.62 -15.31 -8.14
C PHE A 154 -5.16 -16.18 -7.00
N ARG A 155 -4.53 -17.32 -6.81
CA ARG A 155 -4.70 -18.23 -5.68
C ARG A 155 -3.36 -18.83 -5.29
N ASN A 156 -2.93 -18.67 -4.04
CA ASN A 156 -1.64 -19.21 -3.57
C ASN A 156 -0.47 -18.88 -4.54
N TYR A 157 -0.30 -17.65 -4.95
CA TYR A 157 0.70 -17.18 -5.92
C TYR A 157 0.54 -17.71 -7.35
N THR A 158 -0.50 -18.53 -7.64
CA THR A 158 -0.79 -18.98 -8.99
C THR A 158 -1.71 -17.98 -9.67
N ASN A 159 -1.30 -17.50 -10.84
CA ASN A 159 -2.11 -16.59 -11.64
C ASN A 159 -3.43 -17.26 -12.09
N CYS A 160 -4.52 -16.58 -11.83
CA CYS A 160 -5.89 -17.00 -12.17
C CYS A 160 -6.63 -15.93 -13.00
N ASN A 161 -5.94 -15.05 -13.72
CA ASN A 161 -6.55 -13.98 -14.51
C ASN A 161 -7.54 -14.47 -15.54
N LYS A 162 -7.39 -15.69 -16.04
CA LYS A 162 -8.38 -16.33 -16.95
C LYS A 162 -9.74 -16.57 -16.31
N GLN A 163 -9.80 -16.61 -14.98
CA GLN A 163 -11.04 -16.77 -14.21
C GLN A 163 -11.70 -15.43 -13.86
N PHE A 164 -11.02 -14.31 -14.11
CA PHE A 164 -11.53 -12.95 -13.90
C PHE A 164 -12.08 -12.38 -15.21
N GLN A 165 -13.32 -11.89 -15.18
CA GLN A 165 -13.96 -11.22 -16.31
C GLN A 165 -14.62 -9.93 -15.83
N GLY A 166 -14.26 -8.81 -16.44
CA GLY A 166 -14.82 -7.50 -16.09
C GLY A 166 -13.74 -6.46 -15.79
N VAL A 167 -14.06 -5.53 -14.90
CA VAL A 167 -13.20 -4.40 -14.56
C VAL A 167 -12.80 -4.47 -13.09
N PHE A 168 -11.52 -4.25 -12.80
CA PHE A 168 -11.03 -4.14 -11.43
C PHE A 168 -11.63 -2.90 -10.77
N PRO A 169 -12.40 -3.07 -9.66
CA PRO A 169 -13.11 -1.97 -9.05
C PRO A 169 -12.19 -0.99 -8.33
N LYS A 170 -12.66 0.24 -8.24
CA LYS A 170 -12.12 1.28 -7.37
C LYS A 170 -13.16 1.66 -6.34
N LEU A 171 -12.72 2.04 -5.15
CA LEU A 171 -13.57 2.61 -4.12
C LEU A 171 -13.50 4.14 -4.23
N LEU A 172 -14.61 4.74 -4.62
CA LEU A 172 -14.76 6.18 -4.66
C LEU A 172 -14.92 6.73 -3.23
N TRP A 173 -14.74 8.02 -3.06
CA TRP A 173 -15.00 8.69 -1.79
C TRP A 173 -16.43 8.43 -1.28
N GLY A 174 -16.56 8.13 0.00
CA GLY A 174 -17.85 7.85 0.63
C GLY A 174 -18.26 6.37 0.55
N ASN A 175 -19.54 6.12 0.41
CA ASN A 175 -20.11 4.77 0.49
C ASN A 175 -20.04 4.04 -0.86
N ASN A 176 -19.44 2.86 -0.84
CA ASN A 176 -19.38 1.95 -1.98
C ASN A 176 -20.18 0.69 -1.65
N ASN A 177 -21.31 0.49 -2.31
CA ASN A 177 -22.14 -0.69 -2.14
C ASN A 177 -21.44 -1.89 -2.78
N VAL A 178 -21.29 -2.97 -2.03
CA VAL A 178 -20.73 -4.23 -2.50
C VAL A 178 -21.82 -5.28 -2.47
N ILE A 179 -22.10 -5.89 -3.63
CA ILE A 179 -23.08 -6.95 -3.78
C ILE A 179 -22.39 -8.14 -4.43
N ILE A 180 -22.45 -9.30 -3.78
CA ILE A 180 -21.81 -10.52 -4.25
C ILE A 180 -22.89 -11.61 -4.40
N ASN A 181 -23.02 -12.16 -5.59
CA ASN A 181 -23.97 -13.20 -5.94
C ASN A 181 -23.24 -14.47 -6.37
N GLY A 182 -23.72 -15.62 -5.93
CA GLY A 182 -23.14 -16.92 -6.18
C GLY A 182 -23.05 -17.77 -4.92
N ASN A 183 -22.40 -18.91 -5.00
CA ASN A 183 -22.18 -19.76 -3.83
C ASN A 183 -20.93 -19.28 -3.06
N VAL A 184 -21.15 -18.35 -2.13
CA VAL A 184 -20.11 -17.66 -1.35
C VAL A 184 -20.20 -18.03 0.11
N ASN A 185 -19.08 -18.48 0.68
CA ASN A 185 -18.99 -18.90 2.09
C ASN A 185 -18.38 -17.81 2.99
N LYS A 186 -17.41 -17.07 2.46
CA LYS A 186 -16.66 -16.05 3.23
C LYS A 186 -16.10 -14.98 2.31
N ILE A 187 -16.11 -13.75 2.77
CA ILE A 187 -15.58 -12.60 2.05
C ILE A 187 -14.63 -11.86 2.99
N GLN A 188 -13.44 -11.58 2.50
CA GLN A 188 -12.48 -10.71 3.18
C GLN A 188 -12.03 -9.63 2.20
N TYR A 189 -11.78 -8.44 2.73
CA TYR A 189 -11.33 -7.31 1.91
C TYR A 189 -10.39 -6.39 2.67
N LYS A 190 -9.59 -5.60 1.91
CA LYS A 190 -8.83 -4.44 2.38
C LYS A 190 -9.27 -3.24 1.56
N GLY A 191 -9.52 -2.12 2.22
CA GLY A 191 -9.96 -0.90 1.56
C GLY A 191 -8.83 -0.13 0.86
N ARG A 192 -7.59 -0.24 1.35
CA ARG A 192 -6.37 0.45 0.86
C ARG A 192 -6.57 1.96 0.68
N PHE A 193 -7.26 2.57 1.66
CA PHE A 193 -7.59 4.00 1.62
C PHE A 193 -6.33 4.85 1.58
N ARG A 194 -6.36 5.90 0.74
CA ARG A 194 -5.21 6.76 0.49
C ARG A 194 -5.62 8.20 0.21
N ARG A 195 -4.71 9.12 0.47
CA ARG A 195 -4.82 10.54 0.09
C ARG A 195 -3.51 11.06 -0.52
N ILE A 196 -3.56 12.22 -1.15
CA ILE A 196 -2.38 12.95 -1.64
C ILE A 196 -1.79 13.81 -0.52
#